data_e255db117933392772bf340151721196
#
_entry.id   e255db117933392772bf340151721196
#
_cell.length_a   1.000
_cell.length_b   1.000
_cell.length_c   1.000
_cell.angle_alpha   90.00
_cell.angle_beta   90.00
_cell.angle_gamma   90.00
#
_symmetry.space_group_name_H-M   'P 1'
#
loop_
_entity.id
_entity.type
_entity.pdbx_description
1 polymer ?
#
loop_
_entity_poly.entity_id
_entity_poly.type
_entity_poly.pdbx_seq_one_letter_code
_entity_poly.pdbx_strand_id
1 'polypeptide(L)'
;MPVAAVLLTSLVSPIADAASAPKAKKYSVTMTQAHLPVAPNKGTDDYRCFLLDPKVNEDSIVRSIEFIPQRKNYVHHAIIFRVTDADLTEAIAADKSGIGWPCFGGTSLGGMLSTFITSPWISSWAPGRGKDIAPKGYGIPFKKGERFVLQVHYNLLAAENGKIETDQSTIVMEAVPAKGSKIKQLQLELFAAPVELACPPGITGPLCDRRASLMDLAARTGTPSVQQALGLNALCGQNPNRPTPSLTSVCDKYMNRYFSIVAAGPHMHLLGRSLKMTLNPGTKNEKTILNVTNYDFDNQSSIPLKKPIAVNPGDTIRVECTFDPTLRQKIPQLKSLEPRYVTWGEGSSDEMCLGVLSGTTN
;
A
#
# COMPACT_ATOMS: atom_id res chain seq x y z
N MET A 1 27.16 78.30 -28.41
CA MET A 1 27.36 77.02 -27.72
C MET A 1 26.11 76.19 -27.93
N PRO A 2 26.11 75.05 -28.62
CA PRO A 2 24.93 74.23 -28.82
C PRO A 2 24.82 73.19 -27.71
N VAL A 3 23.63 73.08 -27.13
CA VAL A 3 23.23 72.08 -26.13
C VAL A 3 22.92 70.77 -26.84
N ALA A 4 23.67 69.72 -26.52
CA ALA A 4 23.41 68.35 -27.02
C ALA A 4 22.31 67.71 -26.17
N ALA A 5 21.21 67.33 -26.80
CA ALA A 5 20.15 66.54 -26.18
C ALA A 5 20.53 65.02 -26.26
N VAL A 6 20.67 64.38 -25.08
CA VAL A 6 20.87 62.92 -24.98
C VAL A 6 19.51 62.25 -24.95
N LEU A 7 19.20 61.50 -25.98
CA LEU A 7 18.02 60.60 -26.04
C LEU A 7 18.35 59.31 -25.26
N LEU A 8 17.73 59.10 -24.10
CA LEU A 8 17.72 57.81 -23.40
C LEU A 8 16.67 56.88 -24.04
N THR A 9 17.12 55.91 -24.82
CA THR A 9 16.27 54.80 -25.27
C THR A 9 16.17 53.76 -24.16
N SER A 10 14.99 53.67 -23.53
CA SER A 10 14.63 52.61 -22.59
C SER A 10 14.44 51.28 -23.34
N LEU A 11 15.37 50.36 -23.20
CA LEU A 11 15.21 48.96 -23.59
C LEU A 11 14.17 48.30 -22.68
N VAL A 12 12.94 48.15 -23.16
CA VAL A 12 11.91 47.30 -22.56
C VAL A 12 12.27 45.86 -22.94
N SER A 13 12.86 45.12 -21.99
CA SER A 13 13.03 43.65 -22.11
C SER A 13 11.62 43.00 -22.11
N PRO A 14 11.35 42.08 -23.06
CA PRO A 14 10.09 41.35 -22.99
C PRO A 14 10.04 40.51 -21.70
N ILE A 15 8.99 40.71 -20.93
CA ILE A 15 8.64 39.86 -19.80
C ILE A 15 8.38 38.48 -20.41
N ALA A 16 9.25 37.52 -20.16
CA ALA A 16 9.02 36.15 -20.53
C ALA A 16 7.71 35.72 -19.87
N ASP A 17 6.70 35.39 -20.66
CA ASP A 17 5.46 34.78 -20.19
C ASP A 17 5.81 33.58 -19.27
N ALA A 18 5.48 33.71 -18.03
CA ALA A 18 5.57 32.59 -17.09
C ALA A 18 4.60 31.53 -17.63
N ALA A 19 5.14 30.51 -18.29
CA ALA A 19 4.36 29.42 -18.82
C ALA A 19 3.46 28.89 -17.71
N SER A 20 2.15 29.00 -17.90
CA SER A 20 1.16 28.56 -16.94
C SER A 20 1.41 27.06 -16.63
N ALA A 21 1.40 26.68 -15.34
CA ALA A 21 1.57 25.30 -14.96
C ALA A 21 0.61 24.42 -15.77
N PRO A 22 1.08 23.27 -16.32
CA PRO A 22 0.25 22.44 -17.17
C PRO A 22 -1.00 22.00 -16.42
N LYS A 23 -2.18 22.17 -17.05
CA LYS A 23 -3.46 21.77 -16.47
C LYS A 23 -3.48 20.26 -16.25
N ALA A 24 -3.92 19.84 -15.07
CA ALA A 24 -4.14 18.42 -14.80
C ALA A 24 -5.27 17.87 -15.67
N LYS A 25 -5.05 16.69 -16.24
CA LYS A 25 -6.07 15.89 -16.92
C LYS A 25 -6.65 14.89 -15.95
N LYS A 26 -7.96 14.69 -16.02
CA LYS A 26 -8.69 13.69 -15.23
C LYS A 26 -8.92 12.45 -16.07
N TYR A 27 -8.57 11.29 -15.51
CA TYR A 27 -8.81 9.97 -16.07
C TYR A 27 -9.71 9.21 -15.12
N SER A 28 -10.69 8.49 -15.66
CA SER A 28 -11.59 7.64 -14.87
C SER A 28 -11.65 6.27 -15.52
N VAL A 29 -11.45 5.23 -14.75
CA VAL A 29 -11.53 3.85 -15.22
C VAL A 29 -12.29 3.01 -14.20
N THR A 30 -13.30 2.31 -14.69
CA THR A 30 -14.14 1.41 -13.89
C THR A 30 -13.78 -0.04 -14.21
N MET A 31 -13.95 -0.94 -13.25
CA MET A 31 -13.81 -2.39 -13.48
C MET A 31 -14.59 -2.79 -14.73
N THR A 32 -13.96 -3.59 -15.59
CA THR A 32 -14.51 -3.93 -16.92
C THR A 32 -15.87 -4.64 -16.81
N GLN A 33 -16.01 -5.54 -15.86
CA GLN A 33 -17.27 -6.20 -15.53
C GLN A 33 -17.52 -6.15 -14.02
N ALA A 34 -18.78 -6.26 -13.63
CA ALA A 34 -19.17 -6.39 -12.24
C ALA A 34 -18.73 -7.76 -11.70
N HIS A 35 -18.13 -7.77 -10.51
CA HIS A 35 -17.70 -8.97 -9.80
C HIS A 35 -18.64 -9.26 -8.64
N LEU A 36 -19.11 -10.50 -8.52
CA LEU A 36 -19.80 -10.99 -7.33
C LEU A 36 -18.77 -11.59 -6.39
N PRO A 37 -18.48 -10.96 -5.24
CA PRO A 37 -17.47 -11.46 -4.31
C PRO A 37 -17.87 -12.81 -3.72
N VAL A 38 -16.93 -13.75 -3.72
CA VAL A 38 -17.10 -15.10 -3.16
C VAL A 38 -15.82 -15.50 -2.43
N ALA A 39 -15.92 -15.68 -1.12
CA ALA A 39 -14.76 -16.13 -0.34
C ALA A 39 -14.41 -17.59 -0.71
N PRO A 40 -13.14 -17.87 -1.07
CA PRO A 40 -12.72 -19.22 -1.37
C PRO A 40 -12.62 -20.06 -0.08
N ASN A 41 -12.76 -21.39 -0.23
CA ASN A 41 -12.46 -22.38 0.81
C ASN A 41 -13.12 -22.12 2.19
N LYS A 42 -14.38 -21.68 2.20
CA LYS A 42 -15.12 -21.31 3.43
C LYS A 42 -14.45 -20.18 4.22
N GLY A 43 -13.62 -19.38 3.58
CA GLY A 43 -13.05 -18.15 4.14
C GLY A 43 -14.10 -17.05 4.27
N THR A 44 -13.66 -15.92 4.76
CA THR A 44 -14.49 -14.71 4.97
C THR A 44 -14.12 -13.57 4.03
N ASP A 45 -13.07 -13.77 3.25
CA ASP A 45 -12.46 -12.72 2.44
C ASP A 45 -12.32 -13.17 0.99
N ASP A 46 -12.63 -12.28 0.05
CA ASP A 46 -12.32 -12.45 -1.38
C ASP A 46 -11.30 -11.39 -1.80
N TYR A 47 -10.23 -11.83 -2.46
CA TYR A 47 -9.20 -10.96 -3.05
C TYR A 47 -9.24 -11.11 -4.56
N ARG A 48 -9.57 -10.00 -5.23
CA ARG A 48 -9.72 -10.00 -6.69
C ARG A 48 -8.91 -8.89 -7.33
N CYS A 49 -8.13 -9.25 -8.33
CA CYS A 49 -7.38 -8.32 -9.15
C CYS A 49 -8.07 -8.09 -10.49
N PHE A 50 -8.00 -6.85 -10.98
CA PHE A 50 -8.58 -6.42 -12.26
C PHE A 50 -7.54 -5.62 -13.03
N LEU A 51 -7.37 -5.93 -14.32
CA LEU A 51 -6.51 -5.14 -15.20
C LEU A 51 -7.30 -3.95 -15.76
N LEU A 52 -6.89 -2.74 -15.42
CA LEU A 52 -7.57 -1.51 -15.81
C LEU A 52 -6.66 -0.63 -16.69
N ASP A 53 -7.23 -0.11 -17.78
CA ASP A 53 -6.53 0.77 -18.72
C ASP A 53 -7.11 2.19 -18.67
N PRO A 54 -6.44 3.15 -17.99
CA PRO A 54 -6.90 4.54 -17.90
C PRO A 54 -6.75 5.31 -19.22
N LYS A 55 -6.22 4.71 -20.30
CA LYS A 55 -6.04 5.33 -21.62
C LYS A 55 -5.17 6.58 -21.58
N VAL A 56 -4.12 6.57 -20.77
CA VAL A 56 -3.16 7.68 -20.75
C VAL A 56 -2.36 7.69 -22.04
N ASN A 57 -2.42 8.78 -22.79
CA ASN A 57 -1.88 8.91 -24.14
C ASN A 57 -0.52 9.64 -24.23
N GLU A 58 0.02 10.08 -23.11
CA GLU A 58 1.33 10.71 -22.97
C GLU A 58 1.96 10.41 -21.61
N ASP A 59 3.29 10.46 -21.53
CA ASP A 59 3.99 10.33 -20.26
C ASP A 59 3.52 11.41 -19.29
N SER A 60 3.09 11.00 -18.11
CA SER A 60 2.38 11.84 -17.16
C SER A 60 2.93 11.69 -15.74
N ILE A 61 2.62 12.65 -14.89
CA ILE A 61 2.90 12.60 -13.46
C ILE A 61 1.56 12.69 -12.73
N VAL A 62 1.20 11.63 -12.02
CA VAL A 62 -0.03 11.54 -11.24
C VAL A 62 0.09 12.42 -10.01
N ARG A 63 -0.91 13.28 -9.82
CA ARG A 63 -1.02 14.22 -8.70
C ARG A 63 -2.02 13.77 -7.65
N SER A 64 -3.01 12.99 -8.07
CA SER A 64 -3.95 12.39 -7.14
C SER A 64 -4.55 11.12 -7.72
N ILE A 65 -4.90 10.20 -6.82
CA ILE A 65 -5.66 8.98 -7.11
C ILE A 65 -6.79 8.88 -6.09
N GLU A 66 -7.96 8.49 -6.55
CA GLU A 66 -9.13 8.22 -5.73
C GLU A 66 -9.73 6.88 -6.15
N PHE A 67 -9.86 5.98 -5.20
CA PHE A 67 -10.65 4.78 -5.39
C PHE A 67 -12.07 5.03 -4.89
N ILE A 68 -13.06 4.72 -5.70
CA ILE A 68 -14.48 4.91 -5.41
C ILE A 68 -15.13 3.54 -5.37
N PRO A 69 -15.28 2.92 -4.19
CA PRO A 69 -15.96 1.64 -4.04
C PRO A 69 -17.45 1.80 -4.33
N GLN A 70 -18.02 0.87 -5.11
CA GLN A 70 -19.47 0.81 -5.29
C GLN A 70 -20.15 0.20 -4.05
N ARG A 71 -19.49 -0.74 -3.38
CA ARG A 71 -20.01 -1.48 -2.23
C ARG A 71 -19.20 -1.20 -0.96
N LYS A 72 -19.39 -0.01 -0.38
CA LYS A 72 -18.61 0.47 0.78
C LYS A 72 -18.72 -0.39 2.03
N ASN A 73 -19.80 -1.15 2.17
CA ASN A 73 -20.07 -1.97 3.35
C ASN A 73 -19.19 -3.21 3.44
N TYR A 74 -18.69 -3.76 2.33
CA TYR A 74 -17.81 -4.94 2.34
C TYR A 74 -16.58 -4.84 1.43
N VAL A 75 -16.42 -3.78 0.64
CA VAL A 75 -15.11 -3.42 0.08
C VAL A 75 -14.26 -2.91 1.23
N HIS A 76 -13.32 -3.75 1.68
CA HIS A 76 -12.54 -3.51 2.89
C HIS A 76 -11.31 -2.64 2.63
N HIS A 77 -10.53 -2.97 1.60
CA HIS A 77 -9.49 -2.11 1.07
C HIS A 77 -9.22 -2.39 -0.41
N ALA A 78 -8.53 -1.46 -1.04
CA ALA A 78 -8.03 -1.63 -2.39
C ALA A 78 -6.59 -1.18 -2.49
N ILE A 79 -5.80 -1.90 -3.30
CA ILE A 79 -4.43 -1.53 -3.64
C ILE A 79 -4.35 -1.35 -5.14
N ILE A 80 -3.73 -0.26 -5.56
CA ILE A 80 -3.52 0.05 -6.97
C ILE A 80 -2.04 -0.15 -7.28
N PHE A 81 -1.76 -1.14 -8.11
CA PHE A 81 -0.41 -1.44 -8.58
C PHE A 81 -0.21 -0.93 -10.00
N ARG A 82 1.02 -0.58 -10.32
CA ARG A 82 1.46 -0.39 -11.68
C ARG A 82 1.73 -1.75 -12.33
N VAL A 83 1.27 -1.95 -13.57
CA VAL A 83 1.68 -3.12 -14.35
C VAL A 83 3.01 -2.81 -15.02
N THR A 84 4.02 -3.65 -14.79
CA THR A 84 5.30 -3.57 -15.51
C THR A 84 5.15 -4.15 -16.92
N ASP A 85 6.02 -3.76 -17.86
CA ASP A 85 6.01 -4.34 -19.22
C ASP A 85 6.22 -5.86 -19.18
N ALA A 86 6.98 -6.35 -18.19
CA ALA A 86 7.22 -7.78 -17.98
C ALA A 86 5.95 -8.54 -17.59
N ASP A 87 5.08 -7.93 -16.77
CA ASP A 87 3.88 -8.57 -16.22
C ASP A 87 2.63 -8.36 -17.09
N LEU A 88 2.69 -7.46 -18.08
CA LEU A 88 1.52 -7.06 -18.86
C LEU A 88 0.87 -8.22 -19.61
N THR A 89 1.66 -9.08 -20.22
CA THR A 89 1.15 -10.24 -20.98
C THR A 89 0.43 -11.22 -20.05
N GLU A 90 1.01 -11.48 -18.86
CA GLU A 90 0.41 -12.34 -17.85
C GLU A 90 -0.89 -11.72 -17.30
N ALA A 91 -0.89 -10.41 -16.99
CA ALA A 91 -2.06 -9.69 -16.54
C ALA A 91 -3.22 -9.73 -17.56
N ILE A 92 -2.93 -9.56 -18.86
CA ILE A 92 -3.94 -9.68 -19.94
C ILE A 92 -4.50 -11.10 -19.99
N ALA A 93 -3.67 -12.12 -19.83
CA ALA A 93 -4.12 -13.50 -19.83
C ALA A 93 -4.97 -13.83 -18.61
N ALA A 94 -4.57 -13.32 -17.43
CA ALA A 94 -5.28 -13.54 -16.17
C ALA A 94 -6.66 -12.86 -16.15
N ASP A 95 -6.81 -11.68 -16.76
CA ASP A 95 -8.07 -10.93 -16.86
C ASP A 95 -8.75 -11.03 -18.24
N LYS A 96 -8.54 -12.12 -18.94
CA LYS A 96 -9.09 -12.31 -20.30
C LYS A 96 -10.62 -12.14 -20.36
N SER A 97 -11.33 -12.53 -19.32
CA SER A 97 -12.80 -12.42 -19.22
C SER A 97 -13.26 -11.03 -18.76
N GLY A 98 -12.37 -10.20 -18.21
CA GLY A 98 -12.71 -8.90 -17.62
C GLY A 98 -13.36 -8.96 -16.25
N ILE A 99 -13.50 -10.17 -15.65
CA ILE A 99 -14.04 -10.39 -14.30
C ILE A 99 -12.92 -10.51 -13.25
N GLY A 100 -11.68 -10.27 -13.65
CA GLY A 100 -10.49 -10.34 -12.80
C GLY A 100 -10.05 -11.77 -12.48
N TRP A 101 -9.01 -11.87 -11.64
CA TRP A 101 -8.44 -13.15 -11.17
C TRP A 101 -8.21 -13.12 -9.66
N PRO A 102 -8.21 -14.30 -8.98
CA PRO A 102 -7.82 -14.38 -7.57
C PRO A 102 -6.37 -13.93 -7.37
N CYS A 103 -6.11 -13.06 -6.40
CA CYS A 103 -4.79 -12.48 -6.21
C CYS A 103 -4.51 -12.17 -4.73
N PHE A 104 -4.30 -13.18 -3.95
CA PHE A 104 -3.97 -13.03 -2.54
C PHE A 104 -2.48 -12.70 -2.37
N GLY A 105 -2.14 -11.74 -1.52
CA GLY A 105 -0.74 -11.37 -1.24
C GLY A 105 -0.08 -10.53 -2.34
N GLY A 106 -0.84 -9.74 -3.07
CA GLY A 106 -0.38 -8.87 -4.16
C GLY A 106 -1.06 -9.16 -5.49
N THR A 107 -0.38 -8.93 -6.61
CA THR A 107 -0.98 -9.11 -7.94
C THR A 107 -1.05 -10.56 -8.40
N SER A 108 -0.33 -11.47 -7.76
CA SER A 108 -0.08 -12.86 -8.20
C SER A 108 0.57 -12.98 -9.58
N LEU A 109 1.16 -11.91 -10.10
CA LEU A 109 1.90 -11.87 -11.37
C LEU A 109 3.42 -11.94 -11.11
N GLY A 110 4.20 -12.48 -12.04
CA GLY A 110 5.66 -12.53 -11.96
C GLY A 110 6.22 -13.44 -10.86
N GLY A 111 5.37 -14.27 -10.25
CA GLY A 111 5.74 -15.18 -9.16
C GLY A 111 5.80 -14.51 -7.78
N MET A 112 5.97 -15.33 -6.74
CA MET A 112 5.76 -14.97 -5.33
C MET A 112 6.70 -13.89 -4.77
N LEU A 113 7.97 -13.88 -5.18
CA LEU A 113 8.95 -12.89 -4.70
C LEU A 113 8.75 -11.51 -5.34
N SER A 114 8.10 -11.44 -6.50
CA SER A 114 7.90 -10.16 -7.20
C SER A 114 6.99 -9.22 -6.42
N THR A 115 5.99 -9.73 -5.73
CA THR A 115 4.98 -8.94 -5.03
C THR A 115 5.55 -8.06 -3.93
N PHE A 116 6.51 -8.59 -3.12
CA PHE A 116 7.13 -7.81 -2.04
C PHE A 116 8.30 -6.93 -2.49
N ILE A 117 8.99 -7.35 -3.56
CA ILE A 117 10.24 -6.72 -3.97
C ILE A 117 10.05 -5.79 -5.14
N THR A 118 9.09 -6.05 -6.02
CA THR A 118 8.99 -5.39 -7.33
C THR A 118 7.62 -4.85 -7.72
N SER A 119 6.53 -5.23 -7.04
CA SER A 119 5.21 -4.70 -7.40
C SER A 119 5.08 -3.24 -6.97
N PRO A 120 5.13 -2.31 -7.90
CA PRO A 120 5.12 -0.89 -7.56
C PRO A 120 3.71 -0.46 -7.17
N TRP A 121 3.44 -0.43 -5.87
CA TRP A 121 2.27 0.24 -5.34
C TRP A 121 2.29 1.70 -5.77
N ILE A 122 1.15 2.21 -6.20
CA ILE A 122 0.99 3.63 -6.52
C ILE A 122 -0.03 4.30 -5.63
N SER A 123 -0.99 3.57 -5.10
CA SER A 123 -1.94 4.05 -4.10
C SER A 123 -2.59 2.87 -3.38
N SER A 124 -3.21 3.17 -2.25
CA SER A 124 -4.09 2.25 -1.52
C SER A 124 -5.29 3.01 -0.97
N TRP A 125 -6.39 2.30 -0.76
CA TRP A 125 -7.59 2.84 -0.15
C TRP A 125 -8.07 1.90 0.96
N ALA A 126 -8.58 2.49 2.05
CA ALA A 126 -9.30 1.81 3.12
C ALA A 126 -10.53 2.67 3.49
N PRO A 127 -11.53 2.14 4.20
CA PRO A 127 -12.66 2.92 4.70
C PRO A 127 -12.18 4.19 5.42
N GLY A 128 -12.94 5.29 5.27
CA GLY A 128 -12.54 6.59 5.81
C GLY A 128 -11.48 7.36 5.00
N ARG A 129 -10.71 6.69 4.13
CA ARG A 129 -9.72 7.34 3.29
C ARG A 129 -10.37 7.94 2.04
N GLY A 130 -10.12 9.23 1.82
CA GLY A 130 -10.55 9.93 0.61
C GLY A 130 -9.51 9.85 -0.52
N LYS A 131 -9.47 10.90 -1.34
CA LYS A 131 -8.52 11.08 -2.43
C LYS A 131 -7.07 11.12 -1.90
N ASP A 132 -6.21 10.30 -2.45
CA ASP A 132 -4.77 10.32 -2.19
C ASP A 132 -4.11 11.42 -3.03
N ILE A 133 -3.54 12.43 -2.38
CA ILE A 133 -2.97 13.60 -3.04
C ILE A 133 -1.47 13.63 -2.79
N ALA A 134 -0.70 13.63 -3.87
CA ALA A 134 0.75 13.77 -3.78
C ALA A 134 1.16 15.12 -3.16
N PRO A 135 2.16 15.16 -2.27
CA PRO A 135 2.66 16.40 -1.70
C PRO A 135 3.01 17.44 -2.77
N LYS A 136 2.96 18.73 -2.42
CA LYS A 136 3.27 19.83 -3.36
C LYS A 136 4.67 19.65 -3.93
N GLY A 137 4.78 19.70 -5.25
CA GLY A 137 6.05 19.53 -5.98
C GLY A 137 6.43 18.07 -6.24
N TYR A 138 5.61 17.10 -5.83
CA TYR A 138 5.85 15.66 -6.03
C TYR A 138 4.70 14.99 -6.78
N GLY A 139 4.95 13.84 -7.40
CA GLY A 139 3.93 13.02 -8.05
C GLY A 139 4.46 11.69 -8.52
N ILE A 140 3.58 10.78 -8.85
CA ILE A 140 3.93 9.42 -9.26
C ILE A 140 4.07 9.39 -10.79
N PRO A 141 5.21 8.95 -11.35
CA PRO A 141 5.36 8.84 -12.80
C PRO A 141 4.42 7.75 -13.33
N PHE A 142 3.80 8.03 -14.48
CA PHE A 142 2.93 7.11 -15.18
C PHE A 142 3.15 7.26 -16.69
N LYS A 143 3.59 6.20 -17.34
CA LYS A 143 3.97 6.23 -18.76
C LYS A 143 2.73 6.17 -19.67
N LYS A 144 2.90 6.63 -20.90
CA LYS A 144 1.92 6.41 -21.96
C LYS A 144 1.58 4.93 -22.12
N GLY A 145 0.29 4.61 -22.12
CA GLY A 145 -0.20 3.23 -22.30
C GLY A 145 -0.02 2.31 -21.09
N GLU A 146 0.54 2.80 -20.00
CA GLU A 146 0.65 2.04 -18.74
C GLU A 146 -0.74 1.71 -18.18
N ARG A 147 -0.85 0.60 -17.46
CA ARG A 147 -2.09 0.09 -16.88
C ARG A 147 -1.99 -0.08 -15.38
N PHE A 148 -3.14 -0.25 -14.73
CA PHE A 148 -3.24 -0.62 -13.33
C PHE A 148 -3.60 -2.10 -13.18
N VAL A 149 -3.09 -2.73 -12.13
CA VAL A 149 -3.81 -3.80 -11.46
C VAL A 149 -4.48 -3.20 -10.24
N LEU A 150 -5.80 -3.27 -10.21
CA LEU A 150 -6.62 -2.95 -9.05
C LEU A 150 -6.86 -4.24 -8.28
N GLN A 151 -6.26 -4.39 -7.10
CA GLN A 151 -6.62 -5.43 -6.14
C GLN A 151 -7.72 -4.88 -5.24
N VAL A 152 -8.82 -5.59 -5.13
CA VAL A 152 -9.90 -5.30 -4.17
C VAL A 152 -9.99 -6.43 -3.17
N HIS A 153 -9.95 -6.08 -1.90
CA HIS A 153 -10.25 -6.98 -0.78
C HIS A 153 -11.69 -6.77 -0.33
N TYR A 154 -12.47 -7.82 -0.43
CA TYR A 154 -13.84 -7.87 0.06
C TYR A 154 -13.89 -8.64 1.38
N ASN A 155 -14.31 -7.99 2.47
CA ASN A 155 -14.58 -8.61 3.76
C ASN A 155 -16.07 -8.97 3.83
N LEU A 156 -16.41 -10.23 3.57
CA LEU A 156 -17.79 -10.68 3.47
C LEU A 156 -18.50 -10.81 4.83
N LEU A 157 -17.74 -10.77 5.94
CA LEU A 157 -18.32 -10.67 7.30
C LEU A 157 -18.98 -9.31 7.55
N ALA A 158 -18.59 -8.29 6.80
CA ALA A 158 -19.15 -6.94 6.92
C ALA A 158 -20.40 -6.73 6.08
N ALA A 159 -20.84 -7.73 5.31
CA ALA A 159 -22.05 -7.64 4.49
C ALA A 159 -23.31 -7.58 5.37
N GLU A 160 -24.10 -6.54 5.18
CA GLU A 160 -25.37 -6.37 5.90
C GLU A 160 -26.34 -7.51 5.60
N ASN A 161 -26.85 -8.15 6.65
CA ASN A 161 -27.79 -9.27 6.55
C ASN A 161 -27.29 -10.44 5.67
N GLY A 162 -25.98 -10.58 5.48
CA GLY A 162 -25.36 -11.61 4.64
C GLY A 162 -25.66 -11.45 3.13
N LYS A 163 -26.21 -10.32 2.71
CA LYS A 163 -26.51 -10.08 1.29
C LYS A 163 -25.26 -9.57 0.58
N ILE A 164 -24.74 -10.37 -0.35
CA ILE A 164 -23.64 -10.00 -1.23
C ILE A 164 -24.23 -9.65 -2.61
N GLU A 165 -23.84 -8.51 -3.14
CA GLU A 165 -24.20 -8.02 -4.48
C GLU A 165 -22.93 -7.79 -5.29
N THR A 166 -23.08 -7.66 -6.59
CA THR A 166 -21.95 -7.35 -7.46
C THR A 166 -21.37 -5.98 -7.18
N ASP A 167 -20.04 -5.87 -7.25
CA ASP A 167 -19.27 -4.63 -7.16
C ASP A 167 -18.64 -4.28 -8.51
N GLN A 168 -18.65 -3.01 -8.85
CA GLN A 168 -18.00 -2.46 -10.04
C GLN A 168 -17.37 -1.10 -9.68
N SER A 169 -16.31 -1.15 -8.92
CA SER A 169 -15.61 0.02 -8.39
C SER A 169 -14.82 0.77 -9.45
N THR A 170 -14.48 2.03 -9.16
CA THR A 170 -13.86 2.98 -10.10
C THR A 170 -12.59 3.58 -9.51
N ILE A 171 -11.57 3.79 -10.35
CA ILE A 171 -10.41 4.63 -10.05
C ILE A 171 -10.54 5.95 -10.80
N VAL A 172 -10.32 7.06 -10.10
CA VAL A 172 -10.19 8.39 -10.68
C VAL A 172 -8.77 8.90 -10.43
N MET A 173 -8.10 9.33 -11.48
CA MET A 173 -6.72 9.81 -11.43
C MET A 173 -6.63 11.21 -12.05
N GLU A 174 -5.89 12.12 -11.40
CA GLU A 174 -5.51 13.39 -11.99
C GLU A 174 -4.01 13.41 -12.25
N ALA A 175 -3.62 13.72 -13.48
CA ALA A 175 -2.22 13.73 -13.88
C ALA A 175 -1.90 14.94 -14.75
N VAL A 176 -0.65 15.37 -14.72
CA VAL A 176 -0.11 16.43 -15.58
C VAL A 176 0.91 15.83 -16.57
N PRO A 177 1.12 16.41 -17.76
CA PRO A 177 2.17 15.97 -18.66
C PRO A 177 3.54 15.96 -17.98
N ALA A 178 4.33 14.88 -18.19
CA ALA A 178 5.68 14.77 -17.61
C ALA A 178 6.67 15.69 -18.32
N LYS A 179 6.48 15.91 -19.64
CA LYS A 179 7.35 16.76 -20.45
C LYS A 179 7.35 18.21 -19.94
N GLY A 180 8.52 18.73 -19.60
CA GLY A 180 8.68 20.09 -19.08
C GLY A 180 8.25 20.28 -17.62
N SER A 181 7.79 19.22 -16.95
CA SER A 181 7.40 19.28 -15.55
C SER A 181 8.62 19.31 -14.63
N LYS A 182 8.58 20.17 -13.60
CA LYS A 182 9.58 20.23 -12.51
C LYS A 182 9.16 19.39 -11.28
N ILE A 183 8.11 18.61 -11.40
CA ILE A 183 7.59 17.75 -10.32
C ILE A 183 8.55 16.59 -10.09
N LYS A 184 8.97 16.39 -8.83
CA LYS A 184 9.82 15.28 -8.44
C LYS A 184 9.01 13.98 -8.42
N GLN A 185 9.61 12.89 -8.94
CA GLN A 185 8.95 11.60 -9.06
C GLN A 185 8.98 10.84 -7.75
N LEU A 186 7.81 10.47 -7.23
CA LEU A 186 7.65 9.65 -6.04
C LEU A 186 7.78 8.16 -6.35
N GLN A 187 8.37 7.46 -5.41
CA GLN A 187 8.37 6.01 -5.29
C GLN A 187 7.87 5.62 -3.90
N LEU A 188 7.24 4.46 -3.78
CA LEU A 188 6.86 3.86 -2.51
C LEU A 188 7.88 2.80 -2.12
N GLU A 189 8.21 2.76 -0.81
CA GLU A 189 9.03 1.73 -0.19
C GLU A 189 8.25 1.09 0.94
N LEU A 190 8.23 -0.25 0.97
CA LEU A 190 7.52 -1.03 1.97
C LEU A 190 8.51 -1.58 3.01
N PHE A 191 8.12 -1.48 4.27
CA PHE A 191 8.86 -1.96 5.43
C PHE A 191 7.96 -2.85 6.25
N ALA A 192 8.16 -4.16 6.17
CA ALA A 192 7.35 -5.16 6.84
C ALA A 192 8.11 -5.80 7.99
N ALA A 193 7.40 -6.16 9.06
CA ALA A 193 7.91 -7.02 10.12
C ALA A 193 7.03 -8.25 10.30
N PRO A 194 7.57 -9.42 10.70
CA PRO A 194 6.79 -10.62 10.91
C PRO A 194 5.78 -10.44 12.04
N VAL A 195 4.66 -11.13 11.96
CA VAL A 195 3.66 -11.18 13.04
C VAL A 195 3.59 -12.59 13.59
N GLU A 196 3.73 -12.72 14.91
CA GLU A 196 3.71 -13.99 15.63
C GLU A 196 2.99 -13.80 16.99
N LEU A 197 1.64 -13.86 16.99
CA LEU A 197 0.81 -13.61 18.15
C LEU A 197 0.20 -14.92 18.64
N ALA A 198 0.65 -15.40 19.80
CA ALA A 198 0.01 -16.54 20.44
C ALA A 198 -1.41 -16.20 20.93
N CYS A 199 -2.26 -17.21 21.08
CA CYS A 199 -3.52 -17.04 21.78
C CYS A 199 -3.28 -16.47 23.18
N PRO A 200 -4.14 -15.54 23.65
CA PRO A 200 -4.04 -15.01 25.01
C PRO A 200 -4.18 -16.11 26.08
N PRO A 201 -3.60 -15.92 27.28
CA PRO A 201 -3.75 -16.86 28.36
C PRO A 201 -5.24 -17.21 28.66
N GLY A 202 -5.53 -18.49 28.81
CA GLY A 202 -6.90 -18.99 29.04
C GLY A 202 -7.74 -19.18 27.77
N ILE A 203 -7.27 -18.74 26.62
CA ILE A 203 -7.92 -18.97 25.32
C ILE A 203 -7.27 -20.18 24.66
N THR A 204 -8.09 -21.18 24.33
CA THR A 204 -7.64 -22.42 23.70
C THR A 204 -8.46 -22.73 22.45
N GLY A 205 -7.91 -23.54 21.56
CA GLY A 205 -8.54 -24.01 20.34
C GLY A 205 -7.53 -24.68 19.44
N PRO A 206 -7.96 -25.50 18.46
CA PRO A 206 -7.08 -26.17 17.50
C PRO A 206 -6.13 -25.22 16.79
N LEU A 207 -6.63 -24.04 16.39
CA LEU A 207 -5.83 -23.05 15.66
C LEU A 207 -4.93 -22.19 16.58
N CYS A 208 -4.95 -22.38 17.91
CA CYS A 208 -3.95 -21.78 18.80
C CYS A 208 -2.57 -22.43 18.67
N ASP A 209 -2.48 -23.61 18.07
CA ASP A 209 -1.22 -24.18 17.60
C ASP A 209 -0.76 -23.42 16.33
N ARG A 210 0.49 -22.94 16.33
CA ARG A 210 1.04 -22.16 15.22
C ARG A 210 1.03 -22.93 13.88
N ARG A 211 1.39 -24.22 13.92
CA ARG A 211 1.43 -25.03 12.70
C ARG A 211 0.03 -25.24 12.14
N ALA A 212 -0.94 -25.52 12.99
CA ALA A 212 -2.34 -25.64 12.58
C ALA A 212 -2.86 -24.32 11.98
N SER A 213 -2.51 -23.18 12.58
CA SER A 213 -2.88 -21.86 12.04
C SER A 213 -2.23 -21.57 10.69
N LEU A 214 -0.96 -21.94 10.47
CA LEU A 214 -0.31 -21.82 9.16
C LEU A 214 -0.94 -22.74 8.11
N MET A 215 -1.38 -23.95 8.50
CA MET A 215 -2.10 -24.84 7.59
C MET A 215 -3.48 -24.28 7.23
N ASP A 216 -4.17 -23.67 8.16
CA ASP A 216 -5.44 -22.96 7.93
C ASP A 216 -5.22 -21.73 7.00
N LEU A 217 -4.15 -20.97 7.22
CA LEU A 217 -3.77 -19.87 6.33
C LEU A 217 -3.55 -20.38 4.90
N ALA A 218 -2.79 -21.47 4.73
CA ALA A 218 -2.58 -22.08 3.41
C ALA A 218 -3.88 -22.56 2.76
N ALA A 219 -4.80 -23.12 3.55
CA ALA A 219 -6.09 -23.60 3.05
C ALA A 219 -7.00 -22.45 2.58
N ARG A 220 -6.96 -21.29 3.28
CA ARG A 220 -7.76 -20.11 2.93
C ARG A 220 -7.17 -19.31 1.77
N THR A 221 -5.85 -19.20 1.69
CA THR A 221 -5.17 -18.18 0.86
C THR A 221 -4.07 -18.76 -0.04
N GLY A 222 -3.80 -20.04 0.07
CA GLY A 222 -2.74 -20.71 -0.68
C GLY A 222 -1.39 -20.73 0.05
N THR A 223 -0.51 -21.62 -0.39
CA THR A 223 0.85 -21.78 0.15
C THR A 223 1.73 -20.54 0.03
N PRO A 224 1.58 -19.66 -0.97
CA PRO A 224 2.34 -18.41 -1.03
C PRO A 224 2.25 -17.55 0.22
N SER A 225 1.08 -17.46 0.86
CA SER A 225 0.90 -16.66 2.08
C SER A 225 1.70 -17.20 3.27
N VAL A 226 1.78 -18.52 3.38
CA VAL A 226 2.63 -19.16 4.41
C VAL A 226 4.11 -18.89 4.14
N GLN A 227 4.54 -19.03 2.89
CA GLN A 227 5.93 -18.76 2.51
C GLN A 227 6.32 -17.29 2.78
N GLN A 228 5.39 -16.38 2.59
CA GLN A 228 5.54 -14.96 2.91
C GLN A 228 5.72 -14.74 4.42
N ALA A 229 4.85 -15.34 5.26
CA ALA A 229 5.00 -15.27 6.71
C ALA A 229 6.33 -15.85 7.20
N LEU A 230 6.74 -17.02 6.67
CA LEU A 230 8.02 -17.63 7.01
C LEU A 230 9.21 -16.81 6.50
N GLY A 231 9.12 -16.26 5.28
CA GLY A 231 10.16 -15.42 4.67
C GLY A 231 10.41 -14.14 5.46
N LEU A 232 9.35 -13.47 5.95
CA LEU A 232 9.50 -12.29 6.80
C LEU A 232 10.21 -12.60 8.11
N ASN A 233 9.90 -13.75 8.76
CA ASN A 233 10.64 -14.17 9.94
C ASN A 233 12.13 -14.30 9.65
N ALA A 234 12.50 -14.98 8.56
CA ALA A 234 13.89 -15.15 8.15
C ALA A 234 14.58 -13.81 7.84
N LEU A 235 13.93 -12.94 7.07
CA LEU A 235 14.45 -11.62 6.70
C LEU A 235 14.71 -10.72 7.91
N CYS A 236 13.89 -10.87 8.97
CA CYS A 236 14.00 -10.08 10.20
C CYS A 236 14.79 -10.79 11.31
N GLY A 237 15.57 -11.84 10.96
CA GLY A 237 16.51 -12.50 11.86
C GLY A 237 15.88 -13.49 12.84
N GLN A 238 14.64 -13.90 12.62
CA GLN A 238 13.98 -14.93 13.42
C GLN A 238 14.06 -16.31 12.74
N ASN A 239 14.01 -17.38 13.54
CA ASN A 239 13.86 -18.71 12.98
C ASN A 239 12.46 -18.89 12.40
N PRO A 240 12.28 -19.05 11.07
CA PRO A 240 10.95 -19.13 10.46
C PRO A 240 10.10 -20.30 10.95
N ASN A 241 10.74 -21.41 11.35
CA ASN A 241 10.02 -22.59 11.84
C ASN A 241 9.71 -22.53 13.35
N ARG A 242 10.45 -21.72 14.11
CA ARG A 242 10.30 -21.58 15.59
C ARG A 242 10.53 -20.12 16.00
N PRO A 243 9.72 -19.17 15.50
CA PRO A 243 9.83 -17.79 15.95
C PRO A 243 9.36 -17.69 17.40
N THR A 244 9.84 -16.68 18.09
CA THR A 244 9.37 -16.36 19.44
C THR A 244 8.10 -15.52 19.33
N PRO A 245 6.95 -15.95 19.89
CA PRO A 245 5.75 -15.14 19.93
C PRO A 245 5.99 -13.84 20.70
N SER A 246 5.48 -12.74 20.18
CA SER A 246 5.65 -11.42 20.79
C SER A 246 4.47 -10.51 20.48
N LEU A 247 4.08 -9.66 21.43
CA LEU A 247 3.11 -8.58 21.19
C LEU A 247 3.72 -7.41 20.41
N THR A 248 5.03 -7.44 20.18
CA THR A 248 5.76 -6.44 19.40
C THR A 248 6.49 -7.11 18.26
N SER A 249 6.24 -6.64 17.05
CA SER A 249 6.94 -7.04 15.83
C SER A 249 7.96 -5.99 15.46
N VAL A 250 9.17 -6.41 15.12
CA VAL A 250 10.28 -5.50 14.75
C VAL A 250 11.02 -6.06 13.55
N CYS A 251 11.38 -5.20 12.61
CA CYS A 251 12.29 -5.54 11.52
C CYS A 251 13.16 -4.35 11.11
N ASP A 252 14.44 -4.60 10.91
CA ASP A 252 15.41 -3.64 10.42
C ASP A 252 15.74 -3.93 8.95
N LYS A 253 15.63 -2.92 8.10
CA LYS A 253 16.01 -2.99 6.68
C LYS A 253 17.15 -2.04 6.40
N TYR A 254 18.26 -2.57 5.89
CA TYR A 254 19.38 -1.77 5.41
C TYR A 254 19.03 -1.10 4.07
N MET A 255 19.38 0.17 3.96
CA MET A 255 19.22 0.95 2.75
C MET A 255 20.52 0.92 1.95
N ASN A 256 20.44 0.53 0.68
CA ASN A 256 21.58 0.44 -0.23
C ASN A 256 21.63 1.57 -1.26
N ARG A 257 20.72 2.54 -1.15
CA ARG A 257 20.59 3.69 -2.05
C ARG A 257 20.19 4.96 -1.31
N TYR A 258 20.39 6.10 -1.95
CA TYR A 258 19.83 7.36 -1.49
C TYR A 258 18.33 7.37 -1.66
N PHE A 259 17.62 7.86 -0.62
CA PHE A 259 16.18 8.01 -0.65
C PHE A 259 15.79 9.22 0.20
N SER A 260 14.94 10.09 -0.30
CA SER A 260 14.45 11.26 0.43
C SER A 260 12.98 11.04 0.79
N ILE A 261 12.68 10.73 2.04
CA ILE A 261 11.33 10.44 2.52
C ILE A 261 10.55 11.75 2.63
N VAL A 262 9.36 11.80 2.04
CA VAL A 262 8.46 12.97 2.08
C VAL A 262 7.13 12.69 2.77
N ALA A 263 6.73 11.41 2.87
CA ALA A 263 5.55 10.99 3.62
C ALA A 263 5.72 9.56 4.13
N ALA A 264 4.98 9.22 5.19
CA ALA A 264 4.96 7.88 5.78
C ALA A 264 3.54 7.51 6.19
N GLY A 265 3.18 6.22 6.09
CA GLY A 265 1.87 5.71 6.51
C GLY A 265 1.99 4.36 7.21
N PRO A 266 1.08 4.09 8.19
CA PRO A 266 0.99 2.81 8.87
C PRO A 266 0.02 1.88 8.16
N HIS A 267 0.23 0.57 8.25
CA HIS A 267 -0.77 -0.44 7.93
C HIS A 267 -0.65 -1.64 8.87
N MET A 268 -1.72 -1.93 9.55
CA MET A 268 -1.94 -3.10 10.40
C MET A 268 -3.40 -3.54 10.25
N HIS A 269 -3.79 -4.66 10.85
CA HIS A 269 -5.18 -5.07 10.91
C HIS A 269 -5.84 -4.76 12.27
N LEU A 270 -6.87 -5.52 12.62
CA LEU A 270 -7.77 -5.21 13.75
C LEU A 270 -7.14 -5.34 15.14
N LEU A 271 -6.04 -6.09 15.28
CA LEU A 271 -5.35 -6.26 16.56
C LEU A 271 -4.24 -5.23 16.77
N GLY A 272 -3.95 -4.40 15.78
CA GLY A 272 -2.93 -3.35 15.80
C GLY A 272 -3.19 -2.29 16.87
N ARG A 273 -2.14 -1.82 17.56
CA ARG A 273 -2.21 -0.77 18.60
C ARG A 273 -1.33 0.42 18.31
N SER A 274 -0.12 0.18 17.84
CA SER A 274 0.80 1.27 17.50
C SER A 274 1.75 0.84 16.38
N LEU A 275 2.22 1.81 15.60
CA LEU A 275 3.28 1.62 14.61
C LEU A 275 4.29 2.76 14.70
N LYS A 276 5.56 2.39 14.78
CA LYS A 276 6.68 3.34 14.76
C LYS A 276 7.65 2.99 13.63
N MET A 277 8.15 4.01 12.95
CA MET A 277 9.28 3.87 12.02
C MET A 277 10.42 4.77 12.45
N THR A 278 11.62 4.21 12.47
CA THR A 278 12.82 4.90 12.98
C THR A 278 13.98 4.75 12.00
N LEU A 279 14.61 5.83 11.65
CA LEU A 279 15.89 5.86 10.93
C LEU A 279 17.03 5.71 11.93
N ASN A 280 17.98 4.81 11.66
CA ASN A 280 19.19 4.54 12.44
C ASN A 280 18.91 4.30 13.95
N PRO A 281 18.03 3.34 14.30
CA PRO A 281 17.62 3.10 15.69
C PRO A 281 18.81 2.76 16.59
N GLY A 282 18.82 3.34 17.80
CA GLY A 282 19.86 3.10 18.81
C GLY A 282 21.21 3.80 18.53
N THR A 283 21.30 4.67 17.53
CA THR A 283 22.51 5.41 17.20
C THR A 283 22.38 6.91 17.51
N LYS A 284 23.49 7.64 17.51
CA LYS A 284 23.48 9.12 17.63
C LYS A 284 22.73 9.83 16.50
N ASN A 285 22.49 9.14 15.38
CA ASN A 285 21.78 9.66 14.21
C ASN A 285 20.31 9.19 14.15
N GLU A 286 19.79 8.64 15.24
CA GLU A 286 18.41 8.20 15.32
C GLU A 286 17.43 9.34 15.00
N LYS A 287 16.45 9.04 14.14
CA LYS A 287 15.34 9.96 13.84
C LYS A 287 14.03 9.18 13.74
N THR A 288 13.00 9.69 14.40
CA THR A 288 11.64 9.18 14.20
C THR A 288 11.13 9.65 12.83
N ILE A 289 10.71 8.68 11.99
CA ILE A 289 10.07 8.94 10.70
C ILE A 289 8.57 9.04 10.90
N LEU A 290 7.99 8.05 11.60
CA LEU A 290 6.56 7.94 11.90
C LEU A 290 6.38 7.41 13.32
N ASN A 291 5.40 7.95 14.04
CA ASN A 291 5.02 7.45 15.36
C ASN A 291 3.50 7.55 15.53
N VAL A 292 2.82 6.43 15.37
CA VAL A 292 1.38 6.26 15.56
C VAL A 292 1.17 5.49 16.87
N THR A 293 0.83 6.18 17.94
CA THR A 293 0.70 5.62 19.29
C THR A 293 -0.68 5.03 19.57
N ASN A 294 -1.68 5.41 18.79
CA ASN A 294 -3.04 4.88 18.85
C ASN A 294 -3.48 4.60 17.41
N TYR A 295 -3.19 3.38 16.95
CA TYR A 295 -3.51 2.96 15.59
C TYR A 295 -5.03 2.80 15.44
N ASP A 296 -5.55 3.38 14.38
CA ASP A 296 -6.95 3.30 13.98
C ASP A 296 -7.03 2.57 12.62
N PHE A 297 -7.66 1.41 12.63
CA PHE A 297 -7.81 0.55 11.46
C PHE A 297 -8.62 1.23 10.33
N ASP A 298 -9.56 2.10 10.70
CA ASP A 298 -10.40 2.84 9.74
C ASP A 298 -9.74 4.15 9.24
N ASN A 299 -8.52 4.47 9.74
CA ASN A 299 -7.80 5.69 9.36
C ASN A 299 -6.31 5.42 9.10
N GLN A 300 -6.00 4.84 7.94
CA GLN A 300 -4.65 4.44 7.54
C GLN A 300 -4.02 5.42 6.55
N SER A 301 -4.19 6.71 6.76
CA SER A 301 -3.73 7.74 5.84
C SER A 301 -2.20 7.90 5.85
N SER A 302 -1.63 8.21 4.69
CA SER A 302 -0.25 8.66 4.57
C SER A 302 -0.10 10.07 5.16
N ILE A 303 0.90 10.26 6.00
CA ILE A 303 1.18 11.51 6.72
C ILE A 303 2.36 12.21 6.05
N PRO A 304 2.17 13.39 5.43
CA PRO A 304 3.25 14.16 4.88
C PRO A 304 4.22 14.62 5.99
N LEU A 305 5.53 14.51 5.73
CA LEU A 305 6.54 15.01 6.64
C LEU A 305 6.68 16.54 6.53
N LYS A 306 6.90 17.22 7.64
CA LYS A 306 7.15 18.68 7.67
C LYS A 306 8.37 19.08 6.84
N LYS A 307 9.40 18.24 6.82
CA LYS A 307 10.62 18.36 6.00
C LYS A 307 11.03 16.97 5.53
N PRO A 308 11.53 16.81 4.31
CA PRO A 308 12.06 15.55 3.85
C PRO A 308 13.17 15.03 4.76
N ILE A 309 13.20 13.72 4.97
CA ILE A 309 14.26 13.02 5.70
C ILE A 309 15.16 12.32 4.68
N ALA A 310 16.44 12.71 4.65
CA ALA A 310 17.44 12.05 3.82
C ALA A 310 17.85 10.71 4.44
N VAL A 311 17.89 9.68 3.61
CA VAL A 311 18.40 8.34 3.89
C VAL A 311 19.55 8.07 2.96
N ASN A 312 20.67 7.61 3.49
CA ASN A 312 21.90 7.33 2.75
C ASN A 312 22.12 5.82 2.63
N PRO A 313 22.92 5.36 1.65
CA PRO A 313 23.42 3.99 1.66
C PRO A 313 24.12 3.67 3.01
N GLY A 314 23.77 2.53 3.60
CA GLY A 314 24.24 2.12 4.92
C GLY A 314 23.35 2.52 6.09
N ASP A 315 22.39 3.43 5.90
CA ASP A 315 21.39 3.71 6.92
C ASP A 315 20.45 2.51 7.12
N THR A 316 19.88 2.41 8.32
CA THR A 316 18.90 1.37 8.67
C THR A 316 17.55 2.02 8.96
N ILE A 317 16.47 1.45 8.44
CA ILE A 317 15.11 1.82 8.80
C ILE A 317 14.47 0.66 9.54
N ARG A 318 14.01 0.92 10.76
CA ARG A 318 13.23 0.01 11.59
C ARG A 318 11.75 0.29 11.44
N VAL A 319 10.94 -0.77 11.27
CA VAL A 319 9.50 -0.76 11.53
C VAL A 319 9.22 -1.57 12.79
N GLU A 320 8.36 -1.02 13.65
CA GLU A 320 7.95 -1.63 14.90
C GLU A 320 6.44 -1.47 15.07
N CYS A 321 5.74 -2.59 15.35
CA CYS A 321 4.30 -2.60 15.60
C CYS A 321 4.00 -3.26 16.93
N THR A 322 2.98 -2.77 17.65
CA THR A 322 2.45 -3.44 18.84
C THR A 322 1.01 -3.90 18.62
N PHE A 323 0.63 -5.00 19.25
CA PHE A 323 -0.66 -5.66 19.07
C PHE A 323 -1.31 -5.98 20.41
N ASP A 324 -2.64 -6.13 20.38
CA ASP A 324 -3.43 -6.66 21.47
C ASP A 324 -4.29 -7.85 20.99
N PRO A 325 -3.82 -9.10 21.14
CA PRO A 325 -4.57 -10.27 20.70
C PRO A 325 -5.87 -10.49 21.48
N THR A 326 -6.08 -9.84 22.65
CA THR A 326 -7.35 -9.93 23.40
C THR A 326 -8.50 -9.24 22.70
N LEU A 327 -8.21 -8.34 21.74
CA LEU A 327 -9.21 -7.69 20.92
C LEU A 327 -10.00 -8.68 20.06
N ARG A 328 -9.40 -9.85 19.75
CA ARG A 328 -10.08 -10.89 18.97
C ARG A 328 -11.40 -11.35 19.63
N GLN A 329 -11.48 -11.38 20.94
CA GLN A 329 -12.70 -11.74 21.68
C GLN A 329 -13.66 -10.56 21.86
N LYS A 330 -13.23 -9.33 21.60
CA LYS A 330 -14.01 -8.10 21.81
C LYS A 330 -14.60 -7.54 20.52
N ILE A 331 -13.85 -7.65 19.42
CA ILE A 331 -14.26 -7.12 18.12
C ILE A 331 -15.36 -7.99 17.52
N PRO A 332 -16.54 -7.41 17.19
CA PRO A 332 -17.68 -8.18 16.69
C PRO A 332 -17.36 -9.09 15.50
N GLN A 333 -16.56 -8.61 14.56
CA GLN A 333 -16.17 -9.34 13.35
C GLN A 333 -15.26 -10.56 13.64
N LEU A 334 -14.51 -10.54 14.74
CA LEU A 334 -13.53 -11.57 15.08
C LEU A 334 -14.01 -12.54 16.16
N LYS A 335 -14.88 -12.09 17.10
CA LYS A 335 -15.29 -12.87 18.28
C LYS A 335 -16.06 -14.15 17.96
N SER A 336 -16.70 -14.19 16.77
CA SER A 336 -17.42 -15.37 16.27
C SER A 336 -16.51 -16.39 15.57
N LEU A 337 -15.26 -16.00 15.27
CA LEU A 337 -14.30 -16.87 14.62
C LEU A 337 -13.54 -17.71 15.66
N GLU A 338 -13.09 -18.89 15.23
CA GLU A 338 -12.29 -19.77 16.06
C GLU A 338 -11.02 -19.07 16.57
N PRO A 339 -10.68 -19.19 17.88
CA PRO A 339 -9.42 -18.68 18.41
C PRO A 339 -8.23 -19.24 17.65
N ARG A 340 -7.25 -18.38 17.35
CA ARG A 340 -6.08 -18.79 16.59
C ARG A 340 -4.81 -18.08 16.99
N TYR A 341 -3.70 -18.74 16.79
CA TYR A 341 -2.40 -18.12 16.67
C TYR A 341 -2.42 -17.23 15.42
N VAL A 342 -2.07 -15.94 15.54
CA VAL A 342 -2.12 -15.00 14.42
C VAL A 342 -0.73 -14.80 13.86
N THR A 343 -0.59 -15.05 12.56
CA THR A 343 0.64 -14.83 11.79
C THR A 343 0.45 -13.68 10.82
N TRP A 344 1.54 -13.27 10.17
CA TRP A 344 1.46 -12.41 9.00
C TRP A 344 0.51 -13.00 7.96
N GLY A 345 -0.41 -12.20 7.48
CA GLY A 345 -1.36 -12.57 6.43
C GLY A 345 -2.24 -11.39 6.05
N GLU A 346 -2.85 -11.48 4.89
CA GLU A 346 -3.67 -10.39 4.34
C GLU A 346 -5.15 -10.46 4.74
N GLY A 347 -5.62 -11.60 5.24
CA GLY A 347 -7.01 -11.76 5.67
C GLY A 347 -7.34 -10.89 6.88
N SER A 348 -8.60 -10.43 6.99
CA SER A 348 -9.07 -9.62 8.12
C SER A 348 -8.90 -10.31 9.48
N SER A 349 -8.78 -11.62 9.50
CA SER A 349 -8.50 -12.42 10.70
C SER A 349 -7.02 -12.69 10.99
N ASP A 350 -6.14 -12.34 10.06
CA ASP A 350 -4.70 -12.37 10.17
C ASP A 350 -4.18 -10.97 10.58
N GLU A 351 -2.88 -10.72 10.57
CA GLU A 351 -2.31 -9.42 10.96
C GLU A 351 -1.16 -9.00 10.07
N MET A 352 -0.92 -7.70 9.99
CA MET A 352 0.21 -7.10 9.32
C MET A 352 0.96 -6.11 10.22
N CYS A 353 2.26 -5.97 10.01
CA CYS A 353 3.07 -4.85 10.47
C CYS A 353 3.76 -4.24 9.26
N LEU A 354 3.19 -3.19 8.70
CA LEU A 354 3.67 -2.62 7.45
C LEU A 354 3.76 -1.09 7.53
N GLY A 355 4.96 -0.55 7.40
CA GLY A 355 5.22 0.86 7.18
C GLY A 355 5.38 1.16 5.69
N VAL A 356 4.73 2.18 5.20
CA VAL A 356 4.81 2.63 3.80
C VAL A 356 5.49 3.99 3.76
N LEU A 357 6.60 4.12 3.06
CA LEU A 357 7.29 5.39 2.85
C LEU A 357 7.11 5.85 1.41
N SER A 358 6.77 7.13 1.25
CA SER A 358 6.80 7.81 -0.04
C SER A 358 8.02 8.72 -0.09
N GLY A 359 8.79 8.65 -1.18
CA GLY A 359 9.99 9.47 -1.32
C GLY A 359 10.52 9.52 -2.73
N THR A 360 11.69 10.13 -2.89
CA THR A 360 12.39 10.25 -4.17
C THR A 360 13.78 9.64 -4.08
N THR A 361 14.20 8.97 -5.12
CA THR A 361 15.62 8.66 -5.36
C THR A 361 16.26 9.86 -6.04
N ASN A 362 17.41 10.31 -5.56
CA ASN A 362 18.14 11.43 -6.18
C ASN A 362 18.73 11.01 -7.53
#